data_d4b425015e268609b5553138076ba856
#
_entry.id   d4b425015e268609b5553138076ba856
#
_cell.length_a   1.000
_cell.length_b   1.000
_cell.length_c   1.000
_cell.angle_alpha   90.00
_cell.angle_beta   90.00
_cell.angle_gamma   90.00
#
_symmetry.space_group_name_H-M   'P 1'
#
loop_
_entity.id
_entity.type
_entity.pdbx_description
1 polymer ?
#
loop_
_entity_poly.entity_id
_entity_poly.type
_entity_poly.pdbx_seq_one_letter_code
_entity_poly.pdbx_strand_id
1 'polypeptide(L)'
;IHWNDQFASAARIGSLVAAVTDPISGQPEFKQSAVAVEPFAATWHGFVLSREPFTTDQIDYWCRGPIEGGHCHELAGKQPINDWRGWFTARLPATDPMLESSWIEFQDAEAGRYRAARFIGGRLDSLIFIDRTPQPAERTWLLERFACGQIEPSARPALLAARPAVAQPDAGRTICVCFNVGLNTIEQAIHSQRLCTVEVIGNRLRAGTNCGSCLPELRAILSRSATPSAATQDCQAQNRHTDQC
;
A
#
# COMPACT_ATOMS: atom_id res chain seq x y z
N ILE A 1 -4.81 9.75 -12.03
CA ILE A 1 -5.36 11.07 -12.33
C ILE A 1 -6.07 11.57 -11.10
N HIS A 2 -5.71 12.77 -10.63
CA HIS A 2 -6.26 13.39 -9.42
C HIS A 2 -7.26 14.48 -9.83
N TRP A 3 -8.30 14.66 -9.01
CA TRP A 3 -9.42 15.52 -9.36
C TRP A 3 -9.30 16.97 -8.89
N ASN A 4 -8.38 17.24 -7.97
CA ASN A 4 -8.16 18.58 -7.46
C ASN A 4 -6.71 18.81 -7.01
N ASP A 5 -6.33 20.08 -6.89
CA ASP A 5 -5.00 20.54 -6.50
C ASP A 5 -4.73 20.50 -4.98
N GLN A 6 -5.71 20.08 -4.18
CA GLN A 6 -5.54 19.86 -2.74
C GLN A 6 -4.74 18.59 -2.44
N PHE A 7 -4.82 17.60 -3.35
CA PHE A 7 -4.19 16.27 -3.16
C PHE A 7 -3.11 15.95 -4.19
N ALA A 8 -2.88 16.82 -5.17
CA ALA A 8 -1.84 16.62 -6.17
C ALA A 8 -1.46 17.91 -6.88
N SER A 9 -0.21 17.98 -7.35
CA SER A 9 0.26 19.07 -8.20
C SER A 9 -0.46 19.04 -9.56
N ALA A 10 -0.79 20.22 -10.08
CA ALA A 10 -1.37 20.44 -11.42
C ALA A 10 -2.57 19.51 -11.75
N ALA A 11 -3.40 19.17 -10.76
CA ALA A 11 -4.40 18.12 -10.85
C ALA A 11 -5.78 18.60 -11.33
N ARG A 12 -5.90 19.84 -11.81
CA ARG A 12 -7.19 20.40 -12.26
C ARG A 12 -7.61 19.81 -13.61
N ILE A 13 -7.96 18.53 -13.62
CA ILE A 13 -8.38 17.86 -14.85
C ILE A 13 -9.60 18.52 -15.49
N GLY A 14 -10.47 19.15 -14.72
CA GLY A 14 -11.61 19.88 -15.22
C GLY A 14 -11.26 21.04 -16.17
N SER A 15 -10.03 21.57 -16.09
CA SER A 15 -9.55 22.60 -17.04
C SER A 15 -9.24 22.06 -18.44
N LEU A 16 -9.11 20.73 -18.57
CA LEU A 16 -8.86 20.04 -19.84
C LEU A 16 -10.16 19.62 -20.54
N VAL A 17 -11.26 19.64 -19.81
CA VAL A 17 -12.57 19.21 -20.35
C VAL A 17 -13.16 20.35 -21.17
N ALA A 18 -13.53 20.06 -22.42
CA ALA A 18 -14.22 21.03 -23.27
C ALA A 18 -15.61 21.36 -22.66
N ALA A 19 -15.99 22.64 -22.73
CA ALA A 19 -17.30 23.11 -22.27
C ALA A 19 -18.41 22.73 -23.28
N VAL A 20 -18.56 21.42 -23.53
CA VAL A 20 -19.55 20.85 -24.43
C VAL A 20 -20.59 20.09 -23.62
N THR A 21 -21.86 20.32 -23.90
CA THR A 21 -22.97 19.63 -23.27
C THR A 21 -23.81 18.93 -24.32
N ASP A 22 -24.38 17.80 -23.97
CA ASP A 22 -25.38 17.14 -24.78
C ASP A 22 -26.59 18.05 -24.96
N PRO A 23 -27.04 18.33 -26.21
CA PRO A 23 -28.08 19.31 -26.47
C PRO A 23 -29.47 18.90 -25.97
N ILE A 24 -29.67 17.63 -25.64
CA ILE A 24 -30.96 17.09 -25.20
C ILE A 24 -31.02 16.97 -23.70
N SER A 25 -30.01 16.32 -23.10
CA SER A 25 -29.96 16.07 -21.66
C SER A 25 -29.31 17.19 -20.85
N GLY A 26 -28.55 18.08 -21.48
CA GLY A 26 -27.73 19.10 -20.81
C GLY A 26 -26.54 18.53 -20.05
N GLN A 27 -26.24 17.26 -20.20
CA GLN A 27 -25.11 16.63 -19.49
C GLN A 27 -23.78 17.06 -20.10
N PRO A 28 -22.77 17.41 -19.25
CA PRO A 28 -21.43 17.72 -19.73
C PRO A 28 -20.72 16.48 -20.31
N GLU A 29 -19.99 16.68 -21.40
CA GLU A 29 -19.15 15.64 -22.01
C GLU A 29 -17.82 15.55 -21.30
N PHE A 30 -17.67 14.62 -20.36
CA PHE A 30 -16.45 14.44 -19.57
C PHE A 30 -15.47 13.41 -20.13
N LYS A 31 -15.88 12.65 -21.13
CA LYS A 31 -15.15 11.42 -21.52
C LYS A 31 -14.29 11.57 -22.77
N GLN A 32 -14.45 12.66 -23.50
CA GLN A 32 -13.75 12.90 -24.76
C GLN A 32 -13.14 14.28 -24.78
N SER A 33 -11.90 14.39 -24.32
CA SER A 33 -11.11 15.61 -24.41
C SER A 33 -9.81 15.33 -25.14
N ALA A 34 -9.48 16.16 -26.11
CA ALA A 34 -8.17 16.12 -26.76
C ALA A 34 -7.10 16.55 -25.76
N VAL A 35 -6.06 15.74 -25.61
CA VAL A 35 -4.94 16.02 -24.71
C VAL A 35 -3.61 15.77 -25.42
N ALA A 36 -2.61 16.56 -25.06
CA ALA A 36 -1.22 16.26 -25.38
C ALA A 36 -0.62 15.42 -24.25
N VAL A 37 0.14 14.39 -24.60
CA VAL A 37 0.83 13.53 -23.65
C VAL A 37 2.33 13.64 -23.88
N GLU A 38 3.07 14.03 -22.87
CA GLU A 38 4.52 14.15 -22.91
C GLU A 38 5.16 13.35 -21.78
N PRO A 39 6.35 12.75 -21.98
CA PRO A 39 7.09 12.11 -20.91
C PRO A 39 7.46 13.11 -19.82
N PHE A 40 7.23 12.77 -18.56
CA PHE A 40 7.70 13.55 -17.44
C PHE A 40 9.15 13.15 -17.10
N ALA A 41 10.11 13.99 -17.53
CA ALA A 41 11.54 13.73 -17.33
C ALA A 41 11.94 14.05 -15.88
N ALA A 42 11.63 13.18 -14.95
CA ALA A 42 12.10 13.28 -13.57
C ALA A 42 13.53 12.74 -13.42
N THR A 43 14.31 13.35 -12.55
CA THR A 43 15.64 12.86 -12.14
C THR A 43 15.55 11.97 -10.91
N TRP A 44 14.47 12.09 -10.14
CA TRP A 44 14.19 11.28 -8.98
C TRP A 44 12.68 11.08 -8.78
N HIS A 45 12.33 9.98 -8.14
CA HIS A 45 10.99 9.63 -7.72
C HIS A 45 11.00 9.33 -6.23
N GLY A 46 9.91 9.70 -5.53
CA GLY A 46 9.76 9.49 -4.10
C GLY A 46 8.47 8.79 -3.74
N PHE A 47 8.57 7.85 -2.82
CA PHE A 47 7.44 7.26 -2.09
C PHE A 47 7.64 7.56 -0.62
N VAL A 48 6.69 8.25 -0.01
CA VAL A 48 6.80 8.71 1.39
C VAL A 48 5.53 8.41 2.15
N LEU A 49 5.68 7.82 3.32
CA LEU A 49 4.63 7.70 4.32
C LEU A 49 4.93 8.69 5.44
N SER A 50 3.92 9.43 5.91
CA SER A 50 4.06 10.38 7.02
C SER A 50 2.80 10.44 7.86
N ARG A 51 2.93 10.66 9.18
CA ARG A 51 1.76 10.81 10.08
C ARG A 51 0.93 12.03 9.69
N GLU A 52 1.61 13.14 9.47
CA GLU A 52 0.99 14.40 9.05
C GLU A 52 1.44 14.76 7.64
N PRO A 53 0.65 15.52 6.90
CA PRO A 53 1.08 16.06 5.62
C PRO A 53 2.30 16.95 5.79
N PHE A 54 3.22 16.90 4.82
CA PHE A 54 4.37 17.79 4.79
C PHE A 54 4.28 18.79 3.62
N THR A 55 5.15 19.80 3.66
CA THR A 55 5.18 20.86 2.64
C THR A 55 5.66 20.33 1.30
N THR A 56 4.84 20.46 0.27
CA THR A 56 5.11 20.01 -1.10
C THR A 56 5.51 21.12 -2.05
N ASP A 57 5.75 22.32 -1.52
CA ASP A 57 6.18 23.47 -2.31
C ASP A 57 7.47 23.18 -3.09
N GLN A 58 7.53 23.64 -4.33
CA GLN A 58 8.68 23.43 -5.24
C GLN A 58 8.98 21.97 -5.61
N ILE A 59 8.02 21.06 -5.42
CA ILE A 59 8.08 19.71 -5.97
C ILE A 59 7.37 19.72 -7.32
N ASP A 60 8.07 19.32 -8.39
CA ASP A 60 7.51 19.36 -9.75
C ASP A 60 6.24 18.51 -9.90
N TYR A 61 6.24 17.33 -9.30
CA TYR A 61 5.08 16.46 -9.23
C TYR A 61 4.92 15.89 -7.82
N TRP A 62 3.71 15.95 -7.31
CA TRP A 62 3.34 15.26 -6.07
C TRP A 62 1.88 14.85 -6.11
N CYS A 63 1.57 13.75 -5.44
CA CYS A 63 0.21 13.43 -5.05
C CYS A 63 0.19 12.81 -3.65
N ARG A 64 -0.93 13.00 -2.97
CA ARG A 64 -1.15 12.55 -1.59
C ARG A 64 -2.48 11.83 -1.47
N GLY A 65 -2.47 10.68 -0.81
CA GLY A 65 -3.66 9.94 -0.42
C GLY A 65 -3.67 9.60 1.07
N PRO A 66 -4.85 9.50 1.69
CA PRO A 66 -4.96 9.02 3.06
C PRO A 66 -4.64 7.53 3.13
N ILE A 67 -4.01 7.13 4.23
CA ILE A 67 -3.77 5.73 4.60
C ILE A 67 -4.11 5.54 6.07
N GLU A 68 -4.14 4.32 6.55
CA GLU A 68 -4.32 4.05 7.97
C GLU A 68 -3.18 4.68 8.79
N GLY A 69 -3.55 5.61 9.66
CA GLY A 69 -2.63 6.31 10.56
C GLY A 69 -1.79 7.42 9.91
N GLY A 70 -2.12 7.90 8.72
CA GLY A 70 -1.40 9.01 8.09
C GLY A 70 -1.65 9.19 6.60
N HIS A 71 -0.61 9.54 5.87
CA HIS A 71 -0.64 9.90 4.45
C HIS A 71 0.44 9.18 3.65
N CYS A 72 0.09 8.78 2.43
CA CYS A 72 1.03 8.30 1.42
C CYS A 72 1.24 9.41 0.39
N HIS A 73 2.49 9.70 0.06
CA HIS A 73 2.86 10.67 -0.95
C HIS A 73 3.67 9.99 -2.05
N GLU A 74 3.34 10.33 -3.28
CA GLU A 74 4.16 10.04 -4.46
C GLU A 74 4.74 11.36 -4.94
N LEU A 75 6.04 11.38 -5.15
CA LEU A 75 6.78 12.59 -5.50
C LEU A 75 7.62 12.34 -6.75
N ALA A 76 7.88 13.38 -7.52
CA ALA A 76 8.94 13.35 -8.52
C ALA A 76 9.47 14.78 -8.78
N GLY A 77 10.74 14.88 -9.09
CA GLY A 77 11.37 16.16 -9.35
C GLY A 77 12.43 16.10 -10.43
N LYS A 78 12.63 17.27 -11.07
CA LYS A 78 13.62 17.46 -12.13
C LYS A 78 14.96 17.93 -11.58
N GLN A 79 14.94 18.67 -10.48
CA GLN A 79 16.14 19.22 -9.86
C GLN A 79 16.79 18.18 -8.95
N PRO A 80 18.10 17.93 -9.09
CA PRO A 80 18.80 17.01 -8.21
C PRO A 80 18.86 17.55 -6.78
N ILE A 81 18.73 16.66 -5.80
CA ILE A 81 18.82 16.98 -4.37
C ILE A 81 20.01 16.22 -3.80
N ASN A 82 20.98 16.97 -3.25
CA ASN A 82 22.22 16.41 -2.74
C ASN A 82 22.12 16.03 -1.25
N ASP A 83 21.31 16.77 -0.49
CA ASP A 83 21.06 16.52 0.93
C ASP A 83 19.59 16.15 1.16
N TRP A 84 19.26 14.89 1.02
CA TRP A 84 17.93 14.37 1.26
C TRP A 84 17.49 14.52 2.71
N ARG A 85 18.40 14.30 3.65
CA ARG A 85 18.11 14.43 5.08
C ARG A 85 17.67 15.85 5.43
N GLY A 86 18.46 16.85 5.05
CA GLY A 86 18.14 18.25 5.28
C GLY A 86 16.87 18.65 4.54
N TRP A 87 16.71 18.18 3.29
CA TRP A 87 15.54 18.48 2.47
C TRP A 87 14.23 17.98 3.10
N PHE A 88 14.20 16.77 3.65
CA PHE A 88 13.03 16.25 4.36
C PHE A 88 12.86 16.88 5.73
N THR A 89 13.93 17.13 6.47
CA THR A 89 13.86 17.79 7.78
C THR A 89 13.21 19.17 7.69
N ALA A 90 13.47 19.92 6.62
CA ALA A 90 12.87 21.24 6.40
C ALA A 90 11.38 21.19 6.00
N ARG A 91 10.88 20.05 5.55
CA ARG A 91 9.52 19.88 5.00
C ARG A 91 8.58 19.09 5.89
N LEU A 92 9.11 18.12 6.61
CA LEU A 92 8.32 17.34 7.57
C LEU A 92 7.91 18.23 8.76
N PRO A 93 6.75 17.97 9.36
CA PRO A 93 6.32 18.69 10.55
C PRO A 93 7.38 18.71 11.64
N ALA A 94 7.50 19.86 12.31
CA ALA A 94 8.40 20.02 13.43
C ALA A 94 8.05 19.01 14.54
N THR A 95 9.07 18.44 15.12
CA THR A 95 8.92 17.55 16.29
C THR A 95 8.75 18.38 17.54
N ASP A 96 7.86 17.97 18.44
CA ASP A 96 7.81 18.52 19.79
C ASP A 96 9.20 18.42 20.43
N PRO A 97 9.80 19.53 20.91
CA PRO A 97 11.13 19.51 21.53
C PRO A 97 11.25 18.57 22.73
N MET A 98 10.14 18.21 23.37
CA MET A 98 10.10 17.26 24.49
C MET A 98 10.16 15.80 24.06
N LEU A 99 9.97 15.51 22.77
CA LEU A 99 10.00 14.14 22.25
C LEU A 99 11.33 13.87 21.54
N GLU A 100 11.93 12.74 21.89
CA GLU A 100 13.13 12.27 21.20
C GLU A 100 12.83 11.97 19.74
N SER A 101 13.62 12.55 18.84
CA SER A 101 13.57 12.28 17.40
C SER A 101 14.82 11.51 16.98
N SER A 102 14.63 10.38 16.36
CA SER A 102 15.73 9.56 15.83
C SER A 102 15.46 9.17 14.38
N TRP A 103 16.55 8.93 13.64
CA TRP A 103 16.51 8.52 12.25
C TRP A 103 17.40 7.32 12.03
N ILE A 104 16.96 6.46 11.13
CA ILE A 104 17.82 5.50 10.45
C ILE A 104 17.80 5.83 8.98
N GLU A 105 18.93 5.71 8.30
CA GLU A 105 19.02 6.06 6.88
C GLU A 105 20.07 5.23 6.14
N PHE A 106 19.85 5.11 4.85
CA PHE A 106 20.75 4.49 3.90
C PHE A 106 20.80 5.36 2.65
N GLN A 107 21.99 5.64 2.14
CA GLN A 107 22.19 6.39 0.91
C GLN A 107 23.17 5.67 0.01
N ASP A 108 22.81 5.55 -1.27
CA ASP A 108 23.65 5.13 -2.36
C ASP A 108 23.61 6.24 -3.42
N ALA A 109 24.60 7.11 -3.39
CA ALA A 109 24.65 8.27 -4.26
C ALA A 109 24.87 7.88 -5.74
N GLU A 110 25.60 6.79 -6.00
CA GLU A 110 25.85 6.29 -7.37
C GLU A 110 24.55 5.76 -7.97
N ALA A 111 23.78 4.97 -7.26
CA ALA A 111 22.48 4.50 -7.69
C ALA A 111 21.37 5.59 -7.63
N GLY A 112 21.64 6.75 -6.99
CA GLY A 112 20.66 7.80 -6.76
C GLY A 112 19.56 7.35 -5.78
N ARG A 113 19.91 6.53 -4.81
CA ARG A 113 18.96 5.91 -3.87
C ARG A 113 19.12 6.49 -2.48
N TYR A 114 18.00 6.87 -1.88
CA TYR A 114 17.93 7.27 -0.47
C TYR A 114 16.76 6.56 0.22
N ARG A 115 17.00 6.03 1.40
CA ARG A 115 16.00 5.37 2.24
C ARG A 115 16.13 5.94 3.65
N ALA A 116 15.03 6.30 4.28
CA ALA A 116 15.06 6.77 5.64
C ALA A 116 13.78 6.43 6.41
N ALA A 117 13.92 6.28 7.72
CA ALA A 117 12.80 6.22 8.64
C ALA A 117 13.05 7.17 9.81
N ARG A 118 12.09 8.05 10.08
CA ARG A 118 12.06 8.94 11.23
C ARG A 118 11.19 8.35 12.33
N PHE A 119 11.67 8.38 13.54
CA PHE A 119 10.95 7.97 14.73
C PHE A 119 10.82 9.17 15.66
N ILE A 120 9.65 9.33 16.27
CA ILE A 120 9.36 10.36 17.28
C ILE A 120 8.78 9.65 18.49
N GLY A 121 9.43 9.83 19.67
CA GLY A 121 9.05 9.11 20.89
C GLY A 121 9.05 7.58 20.70
N GLY A 122 9.98 7.06 19.89
CA GLY A 122 10.10 5.63 19.57
C GLY A 122 9.10 5.10 18.53
N ARG A 123 8.11 5.90 18.11
CA ARG A 123 7.11 5.53 17.11
C ARG A 123 7.56 5.94 15.71
N LEU A 124 7.31 5.08 14.72
CA LEU A 124 7.54 5.39 13.31
C LEU A 124 6.64 6.55 12.87
N ASP A 125 7.28 7.67 12.51
CA ASP A 125 6.62 8.90 12.08
C ASP A 125 6.64 9.07 10.57
N SER A 126 7.78 8.85 9.94
CA SER A 126 7.90 8.99 8.50
C SER A 126 8.79 7.90 7.92
N LEU A 127 8.46 7.47 6.70
CA LEU A 127 9.21 6.48 5.94
C LEU A 127 9.42 7.01 4.52
N ILE A 128 10.66 7.03 4.04
CA ILE A 128 11.07 7.74 2.86
C ILE A 128 11.85 6.82 1.93
N PHE A 129 11.42 6.77 0.68
CA PHE A 129 12.08 6.03 -0.40
C PHE A 129 12.26 6.94 -1.59
N ILE A 130 13.50 7.18 -1.99
CA ILE A 130 13.87 7.92 -3.19
C ILE A 130 14.66 7.01 -4.12
N ASP A 131 14.37 7.10 -5.42
CA ASP A 131 15.07 6.36 -6.46
C ASP A 131 15.03 7.14 -7.78
N ARG A 132 15.89 6.79 -8.75
CA ARG A 132 15.86 7.38 -10.10
C ARG A 132 14.63 6.97 -10.91
N THR A 133 14.06 5.83 -10.59
CA THR A 133 12.85 5.30 -11.25
C THR A 133 11.76 5.03 -10.23
N PRO A 134 10.49 5.10 -10.65
CA PRO A 134 9.39 4.69 -9.77
C PRO A 134 9.60 3.23 -9.36
N GLN A 135 9.93 2.98 -8.11
CA GLN A 135 10.09 1.63 -7.59
C GLN A 135 8.80 1.18 -6.92
N PRO A 136 8.28 0.00 -7.24
CA PRO A 136 7.35 -0.68 -6.38
C PRO A 136 8.12 -1.21 -5.17
N ALA A 137 8.22 -0.43 -4.08
CA ALA A 137 8.51 -1.02 -2.79
C ALA A 137 7.40 -2.04 -2.47
N GLU A 138 7.67 -3.01 -1.59
CA GLU A 138 6.65 -3.90 -1.00
C GLU A 138 5.65 -3.07 -0.18
N ARG A 139 4.80 -2.31 -0.89
CA ARG A 139 3.96 -1.24 -0.33
C ARG A 139 3.03 -1.76 0.75
N THR A 140 2.43 -2.92 0.52
CA THR A 140 1.49 -3.52 1.48
C THR A 140 2.16 -3.74 2.84
N TRP A 141 3.33 -4.36 2.85
CA TRP A 141 4.07 -4.59 4.09
C TRP A 141 4.50 -3.29 4.77
N LEU A 142 4.96 -2.29 4.00
CA LEU A 142 5.34 -0.99 4.54
C LEU A 142 4.14 -0.25 5.16
N LEU A 143 2.98 -0.29 4.51
CA LEU A 143 1.75 0.31 5.02
C LEU A 143 1.29 -0.35 6.32
N GLU A 144 1.33 -1.68 6.42
CA GLU A 144 1.03 -2.43 7.64
C GLU A 144 1.98 -2.05 8.80
N ARG A 145 3.29 -1.95 8.52
CA ARG A 145 4.28 -1.54 9.53
C ARG A 145 4.07 -0.09 9.94
N PHE A 146 3.75 0.77 9.01
CA PHE A 146 3.46 2.18 9.28
C PHE A 146 2.19 2.32 10.13
N ALA A 147 1.10 1.66 9.80
CA ALA A 147 -0.14 1.67 10.58
C ALA A 147 0.10 1.24 12.04
N CYS A 148 0.83 0.17 12.25
CA CYS A 148 1.24 -0.32 13.56
C CYS A 148 2.06 0.72 14.34
N GLY A 149 3.03 1.36 13.69
CA GLY A 149 3.86 2.44 14.19
C GLY A 149 4.92 2.05 15.21
N GLN A 150 4.73 0.98 15.94
CA GLN A 150 5.68 0.45 16.92
C GLN A 150 6.60 -0.57 16.23
N ILE A 151 7.89 -0.26 16.15
CA ILE A 151 8.89 -1.09 15.46
C ILE A 151 10.04 -1.36 16.42
N GLU A 152 10.24 -2.62 16.74
CA GLU A 152 11.38 -3.05 17.55
C GLU A 152 12.71 -2.57 16.94
N PRO A 153 13.67 -2.09 17.72
CA PRO A 153 14.94 -1.58 17.20
C PRO A 153 15.67 -2.55 16.27
N SER A 154 15.63 -3.85 16.55
CA SER A 154 16.21 -4.92 15.72
C SER A 154 15.55 -5.09 14.36
N ALA A 155 14.27 -4.71 14.22
CA ALA A 155 13.50 -4.80 12.99
C ALA A 155 13.58 -3.52 12.13
N ARG A 156 14.08 -2.41 12.66
CA ARG A 156 14.14 -1.13 11.94
C ARG A 156 14.92 -1.17 10.63
N PRO A 157 16.06 -1.87 10.50
CA PRO A 157 16.77 -1.96 9.23
C PRO A 157 15.94 -2.60 8.10
N ALA A 158 15.00 -3.50 8.44
CA ALA A 158 14.11 -4.13 7.46
C ALA A 158 13.20 -3.09 6.77
N LEU A 159 12.85 -1.99 7.45
CA LEU A 159 12.09 -0.89 6.84
C LEU A 159 12.84 -0.28 5.65
N LEU A 160 14.16 -0.04 5.80
CA LEU A 160 14.98 0.53 4.71
C LEU A 160 15.13 -0.43 3.53
N ALA A 161 15.10 -1.74 3.81
CA ALA A 161 15.12 -2.77 2.79
C ALA A 161 13.75 -2.95 2.09
N ALA A 162 12.68 -2.32 2.59
CA ALA A 162 11.30 -2.48 2.15
C ALA A 162 10.81 -3.94 2.13
N ARG A 163 11.35 -4.78 3.01
CA ARG A 163 10.99 -6.21 3.10
C ARG A 163 11.18 -6.72 4.52
N PRO A 164 10.39 -7.70 4.95
CA PRO A 164 10.56 -8.34 6.24
C PRO A 164 11.97 -8.95 6.37
N ALA A 165 12.54 -8.90 7.59
CA ALA A 165 13.86 -9.49 7.88
C ALA A 165 13.86 -11.02 7.68
N VAL A 166 12.71 -11.66 7.91
CA VAL A 166 12.47 -13.08 7.59
C VAL A 166 11.57 -13.08 6.35
N ALA A 167 11.98 -13.83 5.34
CA ALA A 167 11.17 -14.00 4.12
C ALA A 167 9.78 -14.51 4.52
N GLN A 168 8.74 -13.73 4.22
CA GLN A 168 7.38 -14.23 4.35
C GLN A 168 7.19 -15.35 3.29
N PRO A 169 6.47 -16.42 3.64
CA PRO A 169 6.09 -17.41 2.63
C PRO A 169 5.41 -16.70 1.45
N ASP A 170 5.78 -17.09 0.25
CA ASP A 170 5.14 -16.59 -0.96
C ASP A 170 3.63 -16.82 -0.86
N ALA A 171 2.85 -15.75 -0.83
CA ALA A 171 1.40 -15.84 -0.77
C ALA A 171 0.78 -16.42 -2.06
N GLY A 172 1.57 -16.52 -3.14
CA GLY A 172 1.10 -16.91 -4.45
C GLY A 172 0.22 -15.86 -5.13
N ARG A 173 -0.38 -16.22 -6.27
CA ARG A 173 -1.29 -15.31 -6.96
C ARG A 173 -2.47 -14.91 -6.08
N THR A 174 -2.87 -13.65 -6.14
CA THR A 174 -4.01 -13.13 -5.34
C THR A 174 -5.33 -13.77 -5.78
N ILE A 175 -6.03 -14.38 -4.84
CA ILE A 175 -7.37 -14.96 -5.01
C ILE A 175 -8.43 -13.98 -4.51
N CYS A 176 -8.29 -13.48 -3.29
CA CYS A 176 -9.19 -12.48 -2.72
C CYS A 176 -8.57 -11.09 -2.79
N VAL A 177 -9.01 -10.26 -3.73
CA VAL A 177 -8.51 -8.88 -3.91
C VAL A 177 -8.90 -7.98 -2.74
N CYS A 178 -10.11 -8.16 -2.19
CA CYS A 178 -10.60 -7.33 -1.08
C CYS A 178 -9.72 -7.39 0.17
N PHE A 179 -9.12 -8.54 0.45
CA PHE A 179 -8.31 -8.78 1.64
C PHE A 179 -6.88 -9.23 1.29
N ASN A 180 -6.48 -9.11 0.03
CA ASN A 180 -5.15 -9.45 -0.48
C ASN A 180 -4.69 -10.86 -0.05
N VAL A 181 -5.57 -11.86 -0.16
CA VAL A 181 -5.27 -13.24 0.21
C VAL A 181 -4.86 -14.02 -1.02
N GLY A 182 -3.65 -14.60 -0.97
CA GLY A 182 -3.06 -15.37 -2.06
C GLY A 182 -3.35 -16.87 -1.99
N LEU A 183 -3.14 -17.55 -3.12
CA LEU A 183 -3.38 -18.98 -3.28
C LEU A 183 -2.64 -19.82 -2.26
N ASN A 184 -1.32 -19.60 -2.12
CA ASN A 184 -0.48 -20.38 -1.23
C ASN A 184 -0.89 -20.20 0.24
N THR A 185 -1.30 -18.98 0.61
CA THR A 185 -1.84 -18.70 1.96
C THR A 185 -3.11 -19.50 2.23
N ILE A 186 -4.01 -19.61 1.24
CA ILE A 186 -5.26 -20.39 1.35
C ILE A 186 -4.93 -21.87 1.45
N GLU A 187 -4.09 -22.40 0.57
CA GLU A 187 -3.70 -23.81 0.56
C GLU A 187 -2.98 -24.20 1.86
N GLN A 188 -2.06 -23.36 2.33
CA GLN A 188 -1.39 -23.58 3.61
C GLN A 188 -2.39 -23.63 4.77
N ALA A 189 -3.36 -22.70 4.81
CA ALA A 189 -4.39 -22.68 5.85
C ALA A 189 -5.29 -23.93 5.79
N ILE A 190 -5.69 -24.35 4.59
CA ILE A 190 -6.46 -25.59 4.37
C ILE A 190 -5.70 -26.79 4.95
N HIS A 191 -4.40 -26.95 4.60
CA HIS A 191 -3.61 -28.10 5.03
C HIS A 191 -3.25 -28.04 6.52
N SER A 192 -2.78 -26.91 7.03
CA SER A 192 -2.30 -26.80 8.42
C SER A 192 -3.42 -26.75 9.46
N GLN A 193 -4.59 -26.19 9.10
CA GLN A 193 -5.72 -26.01 10.01
C GLN A 193 -6.94 -26.87 9.62
N ARG A 194 -6.81 -27.72 8.59
CA ARG A 194 -7.86 -28.63 8.09
C ARG A 194 -9.16 -27.89 7.76
N LEU A 195 -9.04 -26.71 7.09
CA LEU A 195 -10.22 -25.94 6.71
C LEU A 195 -10.92 -26.66 5.55
N CYS A 196 -12.21 -26.96 5.69
CA CYS A 196 -12.94 -27.78 4.73
C CYS A 196 -14.15 -27.09 4.12
N THR A 197 -14.48 -25.87 4.52
CA THR A 197 -15.55 -25.07 3.91
C THR A 197 -15.12 -23.64 3.60
N VAL A 198 -15.81 -23.01 2.67
CA VAL A 198 -15.53 -21.62 2.29
C VAL A 198 -15.82 -20.66 3.45
N GLU A 199 -16.82 -20.95 4.25
CA GLU A 199 -17.21 -20.18 5.43
C GLU A 199 -16.08 -20.17 6.47
N VAL A 200 -15.45 -21.33 6.71
CA VAL A 200 -14.34 -21.45 7.66
C VAL A 200 -13.09 -20.73 7.11
N ILE A 201 -12.83 -20.81 5.80
CA ILE A 201 -11.79 -20.00 5.16
C ILE A 201 -12.09 -18.50 5.34
N GLY A 202 -13.33 -18.10 5.13
CA GLY A 202 -13.80 -16.73 5.33
C GLY A 202 -13.57 -16.23 6.76
N ASN A 203 -13.93 -17.01 7.75
CA ASN A 203 -13.73 -16.68 9.16
C ASN A 203 -12.24 -16.54 9.52
N ARG A 204 -11.39 -17.35 8.92
CA ARG A 204 -9.94 -17.36 9.23
C ARG A 204 -9.14 -16.34 8.46
N LEU A 205 -9.41 -16.19 7.16
CA LEU A 205 -8.62 -15.36 6.23
C LEU A 205 -9.39 -14.16 5.70
N ARG A 206 -10.66 -14.00 6.06
CA ARG A 206 -11.61 -13.01 5.51
C ARG A 206 -11.87 -13.17 4.01
N ALA A 207 -11.28 -14.14 3.33
CA ALA A 207 -11.48 -14.38 1.91
C ALA A 207 -12.92 -14.80 1.63
N GLY A 208 -13.58 -14.12 0.69
CA GLY A 208 -14.99 -14.38 0.33
C GLY A 208 -16.03 -13.63 1.17
N THR A 209 -15.63 -12.93 2.25
CA THR A 209 -16.58 -12.29 3.18
C THR A 209 -17.01 -10.86 2.78
N ASN A 210 -16.45 -10.28 1.72
CA ASN A 210 -16.84 -8.95 1.25
C ASN A 210 -17.63 -9.03 -0.07
N CYS A 211 -16.98 -8.87 -1.21
CA CYS A 211 -17.67 -8.84 -2.52
C CYS A 211 -18.11 -10.23 -3.04
N GLY A 212 -17.57 -11.30 -2.49
CA GLY A 212 -17.91 -12.67 -2.89
C GLY A 212 -17.36 -13.15 -4.22
N SER A 213 -16.68 -12.31 -5.01
CA SER A 213 -16.19 -12.66 -6.35
C SER A 213 -15.19 -13.82 -6.38
N CYS A 214 -14.46 -14.06 -5.28
CA CYS A 214 -13.52 -15.17 -5.14
C CYS A 214 -14.17 -16.49 -4.68
N LEU A 215 -15.44 -16.52 -4.31
CA LEU A 215 -16.12 -17.74 -3.81
C LEU A 215 -16.03 -18.95 -4.76
N PRO A 216 -16.23 -18.80 -6.09
CA PRO A 216 -16.10 -19.93 -7.01
C PRO A 216 -14.70 -20.53 -7.00
N GLU A 217 -13.67 -19.69 -6.90
CA GLU A 217 -12.28 -20.10 -6.88
C GLU A 217 -11.89 -20.76 -5.54
N LEU A 218 -12.39 -20.25 -4.40
CA LEU A 218 -12.22 -20.88 -3.11
C LEU A 218 -12.81 -22.30 -3.07
N ARG A 219 -14.00 -22.50 -3.68
CA ARG A 219 -14.59 -23.86 -3.84
C ARG A 219 -13.73 -24.77 -4.68
N ALA A 220 -13.17 -24.26 -5.78
CA ALA A 220 -12.28 -25.02 -6.65
C ALA A 220 -10.96 -25.40 -5.95
N ILE A 221 -10.41 -24.53 -5.10
CA ILE A 221 -9.22 -24.82 -4.31
C ILE A 221 -9.53 -25.93 -3.28
N LEU A 222 -10.62 -25.80 -2.53
CA LEU A 222 -11.05 -26.83 -1.56
C LEU A 222 -11.24 -28.19 -2.23
N SER A 223 -11.90 -28.25 -3.39
CA SER A 223 -12.12 -29.52 -4.09
C SER A 223 -10.83 -30.17 -4.58
N ARG A 224 -9.79 -29.39 -4.93
CA ARG A 224 -8.46 -29.91 -5.28
C ARG A 224 -7.65 -30.36 -4.07
N SER A 225 -7.84 -29.70 -2.93
CA SER A 225 -7.11 -29.98 -1.70
C SER A 225 -7.72 -31.12 -0.88
N ALA A 226 -8.95 -31.52 -1.19
CA ALA A 226 -9.62 -32.65 -0.56
C ALA A 226 -9.01 -33.98 -1.05
N THR A 227 -8.04 -34.53 -0.30
CA THR A 227 -7.53 -35.88 -0.50
C THR A 227 -8.60 -36.89 -0.04
N PRO A 228 -8.86 -38.04 -0.73
CA PRO A 228 -10.02 -38.88 -0.49
C PRO A 228 -9.97 -39.79 0.76
N SER A 229 -9.15 -39.50 1.75
CA SER A 229 -8.89 -40.49 2.82
C SER A 229 -8.89 -39.93 4.23
N ALA A 230 -9.75 -39.15 4.73
CA ALA A 230 -9.99 -38.92 6.19
C ALA A 230 -10.85 -37.68 6.49
N ALA A 231 -11.30 -36.94 5.48
CA ALA A 231 -11.86 -35.60 5.66
C ALA A 231 -13.34 -35.56 6.09
N THR A 232 -14.05 -36.70 6.12
CA THR A 232 -15.51 -36.68 6.28
C THR A 232 -15.95 -36.56 7.74
N GLN A 233 -15.13 -36.92 8.71
CA GLN A 233 -15.55 -36.88 10.12
C GLN A 233 -15.24 -35.53 10.82
N ASP A 234 -14.12 -34.87 10.50
CA ASP A 234 -13.73 -33.60 11.12
C ASP A 234 -14.54 -32.40 10.56
N CYS A 235 -14.96 -32.47 9.30
CA CYS A 235 -15.78 -31.43 8.68
C CYS A 235 -17.21 -31.34 9.26
N GLN A 236 -17.76 -32.45 9.76
CA GLN A 236 -19.08 -32.45 10.40
C GLN A 236 -19.07 -31.84 11.79
N ALA A 237 -17.94 -31.84 12.47
CA ALA A 237 -17.80 -31.24 13.80
C ALA A 237 -17.69 -29.70 13.73
N GLN A 238 -17.06 -29.17 12.69
CA GLN A 238 -16.90 -27.72 12.51
C GLN A 238 -18.21 -27.01 12.11
N ASN A 239 -19.11 -27.70 11.40
CA ASN A 239 -20.42 -27.14 11.02
C ASN A 239 -21.44 -27.08 12.18
N ARG A 240 -21.24 -27.81 13.27
CA ARG A 240 -22.19 -27.82 14.41
C ARG A 240 -21.94 -26.66 15.39
N HIS A 241 -20.83 -25.93 15.28
CA HIS A 241 -20.52 -24.81 16.18
C HIS A 241 -21.00 -23.45 15.65
N THR A 242 -21.46 -23.36 14.39
CA THR A 242 -21.98 -22.12 13.79
C THR A 242 -23.50 -21.93 13.93
N ASP A 243 -24.23 -22.98 14.36
CA ASP A 243 -25.71 -22.89 14.54
C ASP A 243 -26.13 -22.57 15.97
N GLN A 244 -25.21 -22.18 16.85
CA GLN A 244 -25.53 -21.79 18.24
C GLN A 244 -24.96 -20.40 18.58
N CYS A 245 -25.37 -19.38 17.83
CA CYS A 245 -25.35 -17.97 18.27
C CYS A 245 -26.47 -17.19 17.57
#